data_dcf90b9fefa44de47bfbf6520785b8e2
#
_entry.id   dcf90b9fefa44de47bfbf6520785b8e2
#
_cell.length_a   1.000
_cell.length_b   1.000
_cell.length_c   1.000
_cell.angle_alpha   90.00
_cell.angle_beta   90.00
_cell.angle_gamma   90.00
#
_symmetry.space_group_name_H-M   'P 1'
#
loop_
_entity.id
_entity.type
_entity.pdbx_description
1 polymer ?
#
loop_
_entity_poly.entity_id
_entity_poly.type
_entity_poly.pdbx_seq_one_letter_code
_entity_poly.pdbx_strand_id
1 'polypeptide(L)'
;RWCAANSAPGSWLQVDLGQAQDIQNVRLIWEKANGAYQYRIEGSADAKDWKLLVDQSKNKEVRQVTPHKVNAKNTRYFKITSFGAKPAYWGSFWEFEAHTGALPELPRKVVKASQKSTNAPPKTNEPRVNPPDGFNLTVFAQPPLVNYPVCLTAASTGELFVGIDEQGSLGKEKGRGRVVRCLDTDGDGRADEVNTFAKMDHPRGLIYDNGQLWVLHPPYLTLYEDTDRDGVADREKRLVSGISTDYVGKRGADHTTNGIRMGIDGWIYIAVGDFGFYNAVGADGRTLSRRGGGIVRVRPDGTEMEIYNWGQRNILDACIDPYMNIFTRDNTNDGGGWDIRFSHVIQTAEYGYPSWYKNFPEEIMPALADYGGGSGCGGMFYHDTRWPEPFGHGVYTCDWGRSAVFLHNPAPNGATFDAHQETFLAINRPTDIDVDGSGRMYVSSWQGGGFSYSHPNVGFVVQLTPKNHKPEPFPDVTQLSDRELYALLTGPSQVQNLHAQLEILRRGRNEQRTKALVKLASDSGIPLAGRVAAIFTLKQLDGPAATANLLKLSEQPNIT
;
A
#
# COMPACT_ATOMS: atom_id res chain seq x y z
N ARG A 1 -7.34 -9.76 26.56
CA ARG A 1 -8.26 -8.62 26.44
C ARG A 1 -9.69 -9.03 26.75
N TRP A 2 -10.40 -8.26 27.57
CA TRP A 2 -11.86 -8.32 27.74
C TRP A 2 -12.51 -7.06 27.17
N CYS A 3 -13.68 -7.21 26.58
CA CYS A 3 -14.45 -6.09 26.03
C CYS A 3 -15.95 -6.34 26.31
N ALA A 4 -16.65 -5.34 26.81
CA ALA A 4 -18.11 -5.39 26.94
C ALA A 4 -18.78 -5.52 25.57
N ALA A 5 -19.93 -6.13 25.50
CA ALA A 5 -20.67 -6.32 24.24
C ALA A 5 -21.21 -5.00 23.67
N ASN A 6 -21.36 -3.97 24.50
CA ASN A 6 -21.81 -2.64 24.11
C ASN A 6 -21.38 -1.61 25.17
N SER A 7 -21.75 -0.35 25.01
CA SER A 7 -21.47 0.73 25.94
C SER A 7 -22.45 0.84 27.13
N ALA A 8 -23.42 -0.07 27.25
CA ALA A 8 -24.37 -0.01 28.36
C ALA A 8 -23.70 -0.30 29.72
N PRO A 9 -24.08 0.43 30.77
CA PRO A 9 -23.56 0.15 32.13
C PRO A 9 -23.96 -1.22 32.63
N GLY A 10 -23.08 -1.88 33.40
CA GLY A 10 -23.39 -3.13 34.09
C GLY A 10 -22.81 -4.38 33.43
N SER A 11 -22.08 -4.27 32.31
CA SER A 11 -21.31 -5.38 31.77
C SER A 11 -20.21 -5.79 32.74
N TRP A 12 -20.01 -7.09 32.93
CA TRP A 12 -19.04 -7.61 33.91
C TRP A 12 -18.23 -8.78 33.38
N LEU A 13 -17.03 -8.94 33.97
CA LEU A 13 -16.18 -10.11 33.84
C LEU A 13 -15.99 -10.75 35.20
N GLN A 14 -16.07 -12.08 35.30
CA GLN A 14 -15.67 -12.84 36.45
C GLN A 14 -14.37 -13.59 36.18
N VAL A 15 -13.43 -13.51 37.14
CA VAL A 15 -12.16 -14.21 37.10
C VAL A 15 -12.14 -15.21 38.24
N ASP A 16 -11.78 -16.48 38.00
CA ASP A 16 -11.56 -17.53 38.98
C ASP A 16 -10.05 -17.78 39.13
N LEU A 17 -9.51 -17.61 40.32
CA LEU A 17 -8.10 -17.85 40.63
C LEU A 17 -7.77 -19.35 40.83
N GLY A 18 -8.78 -20.22 40.71
CA GLY A 18 -8.65 -21.68 40.95
C GLY A 18 -8.68 -22.07 42.41
N GLN A 19 -8.08 -21.27 43.29
CA GLN A 19 -8.08 -21.46 44.73
C GLN A 19 -8.23 -20.14 45.49
N ALA A 20 -8.74 -20.18 46.73
CA ALA A 20 -8.88 -19.01 47.56
C ALA A 20 -7.52 -18.55 48.10
N GLN A 21 -7.25 -17.25 47.97
CA GLN A 21 -5.99 -16.60 48.40
C GLN A 21 -6.26 -15.26 49.07
N ASP A 22 -5.28 -14.81 49.85
CA ASP A 22 -5.29 -13.43 50.40
C ASP A 22 -4.66 -12.47 49.41
N ILE A 23 -5.47 -11.64 48.76
CA ILE A 23 -5.02 -10.70 47.74
C ILE A 23 -4.86 -9.31 48.35
N GLN A 24 -3.67 -8.73 48.20
CA GLN A 24 -3.33 -7.41 48.72
C GLN A 24 -3.45 -6.29 47.66
N ASN A 25 -3.22 -6.59 46.40
CA ASN A 25 -3.21 -5.62 45.35
C ASN A 25 -3.89 -6.16 44.09
N VAL A 26 -4.64 -5.30 43.39
CA VAL A 26 -5.20 -5.59 42.05
C VAL A 26 -4.83 -4.46 41.11
N ARG A 27 -4.73 -4.77 39.80
CA ARG A 27 -4.44 -3.77 38.76
C ARG A 27 -5.27 -4.07 37.51
N LEU A 28 -5.86 -3.00 36.92
CA LEU A 28 -6.47 -3.02 35.61
C LEU A 28 -5.63 -2.23 34.63
N ILE A 29 -5.43 -2.78 33.45
CA ILE A 29 -4.78 -2.11 32.31
C ILE A 29 -5.85 -1.89 31.23
N TRP A 30 -6.36 -0.67 31.15
CA TRP A 30 -7.45 -0.30 30.25
C TRP A 30 -6.99 -0.22 28.79
N GLU A 31 -7.91 -0.46 27.86
CA GLU A 31 -7.58 -0.39 26.43
C GLU A 31 -7.23 1.02 25.97
N LYS A 32 -8.00 2.00 26.37
CA LYS A 32 -7.80 3.41 25.97
C LYS A 32 -7.08 4.21 27.05
N ALA A 33 -5.94 4.80 26.68
CA ALA A 33 -5.15 5.62 27.60
C ALA A 33 -5.82 6.94 27.98
N ASN A 34 -6.76 7.42 27.17
CA ASN A 34 -7.46 8.70 27.34
C ASN A 34 -8.88 8.56 27.89
N GLY A 35 -9.24 7.41 28.47
CA GLY A 35 -10.55 7.15 29.07
C GLY A 35 -10.57 7.29 30.59
N ALA A 36 -11.59 7.97 31.14
CA ALA A 36 -11.93 7.93 32.56
C ALA A 36 -12.92 6.77 32.79
N TYR A 37 -12.41 5.58 33.06
CA TYR A 37 -13.23 4.37 33.23
C TYR A 37 -13.95 4.35 34.57
N GLN A 38 -15.24 3.97 34.53
CA GLN A 38 -16.09 3.83 35.71
C GLN A 38 -16.37 2.35 35.93
N TYR A 39 -16.06 1.84 37.13
CA TYR A 39 -16.11 0.42 37.42
C TYR A 39 -16.19 0.10 38.91
N ARG A 40 -16.53 -1.16 39.23
CA ARG A 40 -16.38 -1.75 40.56
C ARG A 40 -15.60 -3.06 40.47
N ILE A 41 -14.89 -3.38 41.53
CA ILE A 41 -14.24 -4.68 41.73
C ILE A 41 -14.77 -5.28 43.02
N GLU A 42 -15.33 -6.48 42.89
CA GLU A 42 -15.85 -7.27 44.01
C GLU A 42 -15.07 -8.58 44.12
N GLY A 43 -14.90 -9.09 45.31
CA GLY A 43 -14.25 -10.39 45.62
C GLY A 43 -15.20 -11.32 46.30
N SER A 44 -15.06 -12.65 46.04
CA SER A 44 -15.85 -13.69 46.66
C SER A 44 -15.03 -14.97 46.88
N ALA A 45 -15.34 -15.74 47.91
CA ALA A 45 -14.77 -17.07 48.12
C ALA A 45 -15.52 -18.16 47.34
N ASP A 46 -16.81 -17.97 47.04
CA ASP A 46 -17.74 -19.00 46.52
C ASP A 46 -18.54 -18.58 45.29
N ALA A 47 -18.28 -17.40 44.74
CA ALA A 47 -19.00 -16.75 43.62
C ALA A 47 -20.49 -16.47 43.94
N LYS A 48 -20.93 -16.50 45.19
CA LYS A 48 -22.28 -16.19 45.63
C LYS A 48 -22.30 -14.95 46.49
N ASP A 49 -21.48 -14.92 47.52
CA ASP A 49 -21.36 -13.80 48.45
C ASP A 49 -20.22 -12.86 48.02
N TRP A 50 -20.61 -11.67 47.50
CA TRP A 50 -19.68 -10.70 46.94
C TRP A 50 -19.42 -9.54 47.88
N LYS A 51 -18.14 -9.27 48.13
CA LYS A 51 -17.68 -8.12 48.91
C LYS A 51 -17.10 -7.06 47.98
N LEU A 52 -17.59 -5.82 48.09
CA LEU A 52 -17.03 -4.69 47.38
C LEU A 52 -15.60 -4.39 47.86
N LEU A 53 -14.65 -4.40 46.94
CA LEU A 53 -13.22 -4.12 47.20
C LEU A 53 -12.81 -2.76 46.66
N VAL A 54 -13.32 -2.37 45.52
CA VAL A 54 -13.01 -1.09 44.84
C VAL A 54 -14.28 -0.51 44.26
N ASP A 55 -14.60 0.76 44.57
CA ASP A 55 -15.67 1.51 43.94
C ASP A 55 -15.10 2.73 43.19
N GLN A 56 -15.05 2.63 41.89
CA GLN A 56 -14.68 3.68 40.96
C GLN A 56 -15.87 4.04 40.02
N SER A 57 -17.10 3.79 40.44
CA SER A 57 -18.31 4.03 39.63
C SER A 57 -18.54 5.51 39.29
N LYS A 58 -17.88 6.43 39.98
CA LYS A 58 -17.93 7.90 39.75
C LYS A 58 -16.57 8.47 39.32
N ASN A 59 -15.63 7.61 38.87
CA ASN A 59 -14.29 8.05 38.49
C ASN A 59 -14.33 9.10 37.37
N LYS A 60 -13.44 10.10 37.49
CA LYS A 60 -13.22 11.16 36.51
C LYS A 60 -11.76 11.25 36.08
N GLU A 61 -10.89 10.48 36.70
CA GLU A 61 -9.46 10.46 36.36
C GLU A 61 -9.22 9.64 35.09
N VAL A 62 -8.46 10.21 34.19
CA VAL A 62 -7.99 9.55 32.97
C VAL A 62 -6.70 8.81 33.29
N ARG A 63 -6.77 7.48 33.37
CA ARG A 63 -5.60 6.62 33.60
C ARG A 63 -5.75 5.31 32.85
N GLN A 64 -4.71 4.93 32.11
CA GLN A 64 -4.67 3.62 31.45
C GLN A 64 -4.40 2.48 32.43
N VAL A 65 -3.61 2.73 33.46
CA VAL A 65 -3.25 1.75 34.49
C VAL A 65 -3.80 2.20 35.82
N THR A 66 -4.65 1.37 36.43
CA THR A 66 -5.31 1.67 37.70
C THR A 66 -4.97 0.58 38.75
N PRO A 67 -3.90 0.79 39.55
CA PRO A 67 -3.57 -0.09 40.66
C PRO A 67 -4.44 0.26 41.90
N HIS A 68 -4.86 -0.77 42.63
CA HIS A 68 -5.59 -0.62 43.87
C HIS A 68 -5.00 -1.52 44.94
N LYS A 69 -4.76 -0.96 46.12
CA LYS A 69 -4.49 -1.74 47.32
C LYS A 69 -5.82 -2.26 47.88
N VAL A 70 -5.96 -3.55 48.02
CA VAL A 70 -7.17 -4.22 48.55
C VAL A 70 -6.80 -5.08 49.75
N ASN A 71 -7.79 -5.44 50.56
CA ASN A 71 -7.63 -6.39 51.64
C ASN A 71 -8.65 -7.51 51.44
N ALA A 72 -8.43 -8.29 50.40
CA ALA A 72 -9.33 -9.37 49.96
C ALA A 72 -8.86 -10.71 50.56
N LYS A 73 -9.36 -11.01 51.77
CA LYS A 73 -9.07 -12.26 52.47
C LYS A 73 -9.87 -13.43 51.92
N ASN A 74 -9.22 -14.61 51.81
CA ASN A 74 -9.86 -15.85 51.38
C ASN A 74 -10.68 -15.68 50.09
N THR A 75 -10.12 -14.99 49.07
CA THR A 75 -10.81 -14.66 47.84
C THR A 75 -10.37 -15.56 46.70
N ARG A 76 -11.32 -16.23 46.03
CA ARG A 76 -11.10 -17.05 44.84
C ARG A 76 -11.62 -16.37 43.59
N TYR A 77 -12.73 -15.65 43.68
CA TYR A 77 -13.38 -15.04 42.52
C TYR A 77 -13.28 -13.53 42.61
N PHE A 78 -13.01 -12.89 41.47
CA PHE A 78 -13.15 -11.45 41.27
C PHE A 78 -14.20 -11.16 40.23
N LYS A 79 -15.03 -10.13 40.46
CA LYS A 79 -15.98 -9.61 39.53
C LYS A 79 -15.71 -8.15 39.25
N ILE A 80 -15.45 -7.84 37.98
CA ILE A 80 -15.19 -6.48 37.50
C ILE A 80 -16.42 -6.02 36.75
N THR A 81 -17.17 -5.07 37.28
CA THR A 81 -18.35 -4.50 36.65
C THR A 81 -18.00 -3.13 36.06
N SER A 82 -18.22 -2.95 34.76
CA SER A 82 -17.98 -1.68 34.04
C SER A 82 -19.26 -0.88 33.92
N PHE A 83 -19.19 0.42 34.15
CA PHE A 83 -20.24 1.41 33.94
C PHE A 83 -19.93 2.33 32.75
N GLY A 84 -18.92 1.98 31.93
CA GLY A 84 -18.47 2.76 30.77
C GLY A 84 -17.27 3.63 31.06
N ALA A 85 -17.01 4.60 30.20
CA ALA A 85 -15.95 5.58 30.35
C ALA A 85 -16.33 6.93 29.70
N LYS A 86 -15.60 7.98 30.06
CA LYS A 86 -15.73 9.31 29.42
C LYS A 86 -14.42 9.65 28.68
N PRO A 87 -14.45 10.03 27.38
CA PRO A 87 -15.62 10.02 26.50
C PRO A 87 -16.29 8.63 26.40
N ALA A 88 -17.46 8.48 25.81
CA ALA A 88 -18.31 7.28 25.83
C ALA A 88 -17.62 6.04 25.18
N TYR A 89 -16.66 5.46 25.88
CA TYR A 89 -16.01 4.20 25.52
C TYR A 89 -16.73 3.01 26.15
N TRP A 90 -16.65 1.87 25.50
CA TRP A 90 -17.05 0.59 26.06
C TRP A 90 -16.11 0.20 27.21
N GLY A 91 -16.60 -0.52 28.19
CA GLY A 91 -15.77 -1.14 29.19
C GLY A 91 -14.84 -2.17 28.51
N SER A 92 -13.57 -1.87 28.42
CA SER A 92 -12.58 -2.79 27.85
C SER A 92 -11.21 -2.58 28.48
N PHE A 93 -10.54 -3.70 28.78
CA PHE A 93 -9.20 -3.69 29.35
C PHE A 93 -8.35 -4.83 28.77
N TRP A 94 -7.06 -4.58 28.71
CA TRP A 94 -6.08 -5.54 28.25
C TRP A 94 -5.86 -6.64 29.29
N GLU A 95 -5.80 -6.25 30.58
CA GLU A 95 -5.43 -7.17 31.63
C GLU A 95 -6.05 -6.79 32.98
N PHE A 96 -6.37 -7.81 33.78
CA PHE A 96 -6.68 -7.72 35.18
C PHE A 96 -5.68 -8.60 35.96
N GLU A 97 -5.01 -8.03 36.95
CA GLU A 97 -4.03 -8.71 37.77
C GLU A 97 -4.46 -8.70 39.25
N ALA A 98 -4.22 -9.81 39.95
CA ALA A 98 -4.44 -9.95 41.40
C ALA A 98 -3.18 -10.53 42.05
N HIS A 99 -2.65 -9.85 43.05
CA HIS A 99 -1.38 -10.19 43.69
C HIS A 99 -1.50 -10.33 45.20
N THR A 100 -0.85 -11.36 45.74
CA THR A 100 -0.75 -11.60 47.21
C THR A 100 0.26 -10.68 47.89
N GLY A 101 1.11 -10.02 47.12
CA GLY A 101 2.14 -9.07 47.57
C GLY A 101 2.12 -7.78 46.75
N ALA A 102 3.25 -7.09 46.67
CA ALA A 102 3.40 -5.88 45.86
C ALA A 102 3.16 -6.14 44.37
N LEU A 103 2.58 -5.16 43.68
CA LEU A 103 2.44 -5.23 42.22
C LEU A 103 3.83 -5.22 41.57
N PRO A 104 4.11 -6.13 40.63
CA PRO A 104 5.33 -6.06 39.84
C PRO A 104 5.38 -4.77 39.02
N GLU A 105 6.59 -4.23 38.80
CA GLU A 105 6.76 -3.15 37.86
C GLU A 105 6.31 -3.63 36.48
N LEU A 106 5.49 -2.82 35.81
CA LEU A 106 5.15 -3.07 34.40
C LEU A 106 6.45 -2.98 33.59
N PRO A 107 6.68 -3.87 32.61
CA PRO A 107 7.82 -3.74 31.73
C PRO A 107 7.78 -2.32 31.14
N ARG A 108 8.80 -1.54 31.39
CA ARG A 108 8.91 -0.18 30.89
C ARG A 108 8.90 -0.26 29.36
N LYS A 109 7.76 0.00 28.73
CA LYS A 109 7.81 0.67 27.44
C LYS A 109 8.58 1.96 27.71
N VAL A 110 9.76 2.09 27.14
CA VAL A 110 10.60 3.28 27.28
C VAL A 110 9.85 4.46 26.63
N VAL A 111 8.93 5.04 27.37
CA VAL A 111 8.49 6.40 27.16
C VAL A 111 9.59 7.23 27.83
N LYS A 112 10.59 7.64 27.07
CA LYS A 112 11.54 8.66 27.55
C LYS A 112 10.71 9.88 27.94
N ALA A 113 10.55 10.11 29.24
CA ALA A 113 10.04 11.37 29.76
C ALA A 113 10.92 12.49 29.22
N SER A 114 10.32 13.44 28.52
CA SER A 114 11.00 14.64 28.07
C SER A 114 11.41 15.45 29.28
N GLN A 115 12.69 15.45 29.62
CA GLN A 115 13.27 16.50 30.46
C GLN A 115 13.06 17.83 29.72
N LYS A 116 12.39 18.80 30.36
CA LYS A 116 12.36 20.18 29.91
C LYS A 116 13.78 20.73 29.89
N SER A 117 14.39 20.77 28.72
CA SER A 117 15.54 21.61 28.43
C SER A 117 15.00 22.92 27.89
N THR A 118 15.19 23.97 28.66
CA THR A 118 15.07 25.36 28.20
C THR A 118 16.24 25.64 27.26
N ASN A 119 15.93 26.11 26.04
CA ASN A 119 16.85 26.50 24.96
C ASN A 119 17.27 25.39 23.99
N ALA A 120 16.33 24.85 23.23
CA ALA A 120 16.60 24.18 21.97
C ALA A 120 15.78 24.87 20.85
N PRO A 121 16.31 24.92 19.63
CA PRO A 121 15.59 25.46 18.47
C PRO A 121 14.27 24.69 18.28
N PRO A 122 13.24 25.25 17.62
CA PRO A 122 11.93 24.61 17.50
C PRO A 122 12.10 23.21 16.92
N LYS A 123 11.62 22.20 17.67
CA LYS A 123 11.63 20.80 17.21
C LYS A 123 10.78 20.73 15.95
N THR A 124 11.40 20.44 14.85
CA THR A 124 10.69 19.96 13.65
C THR A 124 9.88 18.73 14.04
N ASN A 125 8.57 18.72 13.76
CA ASN A 125 7.68 17.55 13.94
C ASN A 125 7.94 16.48 12.87
N GLU A 126 9.18 16.29 12.48
CA GLU A 126 9.57 15.38 11.41
C GLU A 126 9.35 13.92 11.83
N PRO A 127 8.69 13.12 10.99
CA PRO A 127 8.49 11.70 11.25
C PRO A 127 9.83 10.98 11.42
N ARG A 128 9.93 10.10 12.40
CA ARG A 128 11.13 9.30 12.62
C ARG A 128 10.96 7.95 11.93
N VAL A 129 11.67 7.78 10.83
CA VAL A 129 11.79 6.53 10.10
C VAL A 129 13.27 6.17 10.02
N ASN A 130 13.62 4.96 10.42
CA ASN A 130 15.00 4.50 10.31
C ASN A 130 15.20 3.91 8.91
N PRO A 131 16.24 4.35 8.17
CA PRO A 131 16.55 3.75 6.87
C PRO A 131 16.93 2.28 7.04
N PRO A 132 16.69 1.44 6.02
CA PRO A 132 17.29 0.12 5.94
C PRO A 132 18.82 0.22 5.94
N ASP A 133 19.49 -0.85 6.37
CA ASP A 133 20.95 -0.90 6.32
C ASP A 133 21.45 -0.68 4.89
N GLY A 134 22.44 0.19 4.73
CA GLY A 134 22.98 0.52 3.42
C GLY A 134 22.23 1.62 2.65
N PHE A 135 21.16 2.20 3.22
CA PHE A 135 20.37 3.25 2.58
C PHE A 135 20.47 4.60 3.32
N ASN A 136 20.32 5.67 2.55
CA ASN A 136 19.93 6.99 3.04
C ASN A 136 18.41 7.11 2.99
N LEU A 137 17.83 7.89 3.91
CA LEU A 137 16.41 8.19 3.93
C LEU A 137 16.20 9.64 4.33
N THR A 138 15.37 10.34 3.56
CA THR A 138 14.94 11.72 3.83
C THR A 138 13.41 11.77 3.89
N VAL A 139 12.83 12.58 4.77
CA VAL A 139 11.40 12.91 4.71
C VAL A 139 11.21 13.88 3.56
N PHE A 140 10.67 13.39 2.46
CA PHE A 140 10.55 14.14 1.21
C PHE A 140 9.44 15.20 1.28
N ALA A 141 8.26 14.82 1.79
CA ALA A 141 7.14 15.73 1.96
C ALA A 141 6.27 15.32 3.14
N GLN A 142 5.72 16.30 3.86
CA GLN A 142 4.84 16.09 5.01
C GLN A 142 3.84 17.25 5.12
N PRO A 143 2.82 17.18 6.00
CA PRO A 143 1.92 18.30 6.23
C PRO A 143 2.64 19.61 6.58
N PRO A 144 2.23 20.77 6.06
CA PRO A 144 1.00 20.97 5.27
C PRO A 144 1.13 20.71 3.76
N LEU A 145 2.30 20.38 3.24
CA LEU A 145 2.54 20.18 1.80
C LEU A 145 1.81 18.95 1.26
N VAL A 146 1.95 17.82 1.96
CA VAL A 146 1.30 16.55 1.63
C VAL A 146 0.62 16.00 2.88
N ASN A 147 -0.67 15.65 2.78
CA ASN A 147 -1.44 14.99 3.83
C ASN A 147 -2.32 13.89 3.23
N TYR A 148 -2.65 12.85 3.99
CA TYR A 148 -3.44 11.69 3.52
C TYR A 148 -2.94 11.12 2.18
N PRO A 149 -1.64 10.84 1.98
CA PRO A 149 -1.13 10.29 0.74
C PRO A 149 -1.59 8.84 0.59
N VAL A 150 -2.38 8.54 -0.44
CA VAL A 150 -2.98 7.21 -0.65
C VAL A 150 -2.33 6.44 -1.80
N CYS A 151 -1.82 7.14 -2.80
CA CYS A 151 -1.08 6.58 -3.92
C CYS A 151 -0.04 7.59 -4.39
N LEU A 152 0.96 7.14 -5.13
CA LEU A 152 1.97 8.01 -5.72
C LEU A 152 2.48 7.45 -7.06
N THR A 153 3.09 8.30 -7.87
CA THR A 153 3.92 7.89 -8.99
C THR A 153 5.10 8.84 -9.14
N ALA A 154 6.28 8.28 -9.31
CA ALA A 154 7.49 9.03 -9.55
C ALA A 154 7.68 9.21 -11.06
N ALA A 155 7.66 10.46 -11.54
CA ALA A 155 8.06 10.75 -12.90
C ALA A 155 9.51 10.32 -13.12
N SER A 156 9.81 9.83 -14.31
CA SER A 156 11.20 9.45 -14.63
C SER A 156 12.20 10.60 -14.43
N THR A 157 11.75 11.83 -14.57
CA THR A 157 12.52 13.07 -14.42
C THR A 157 12.73 13.52 -12.96
N GLY A 158 12.10 12.85 -11.96
CA GLY A 158 12.29 13.12 -10.54
C GLY A 158 11.15 13.89 -9.86
N GLU A 159 10.13 14.31 -10.60
CA GLU A 159 8.91 14.88 -10.02
C GLU A 159 8.10 13.76 -9.35
N LEU A 160 7.49 14.06 -8.21
CA LEU A 160 6.61 13.11 -7.54
C LEU A 160 5.17 13.59 -7.57
N PHE A 161 4.28 12.75 -8.11
CA PHE A 161 2.84 12.98 -8.05
C PHE A 161 2.25 12.16 -6.91
N VAL A 162 1.49 12.83 -6.02
CA VAL A 162 0.91 12.20 -4.84
C VAL A 162 -0.60 12.38 -4.84
N GLY A 163 -1.31 11.27 -4.85
CA GLY A 163 -2.75 11.23 -4.64
C GLY A 163 -3.09 11.46 -3.18
N ILE A 164 -3.83 12.52 -2.91
CA ILE A 164 -4.30 12.91 -1.58
C ILE A 164 -5.79 12.61 -1.47
N ASP A 165 -6.19 11.84 -0.44
CA ASP A 165 -7.60 11.61 -0.13
C ASP A 165 -7.89 11.90 1.34
N GLU A 166 -8.21 13.14 1.63
CA GLU A 166 -8.53 13.61 2.99
C GLU A 166 -9.81 12.97 3.55
N GLN A 167 -10.59 12.28 2.77
CA GLN A 167 -11.76 11.54 3.26
C GLN A 167 -11.37 10.29 4.06
N GLY A 168 -10.21 9.71 3.76
CA GLY A 168 -9.87 8.36 4.15
C GLY A 168 -10.57 7.31 3.29
N SER A 169 -10.31 6.01 3.54
CA SER A 169 -10.84 4.92 2.71
C SER A 169 -12.36 4.75 2.83
N LEU A 170 -12.97 5.13 3.96
CA LEU A 170 -14.39 5.01 4.24
C LEU A 170 -15.18 6.33 4.16
N GLY A 171 -14.53 7.43 3.84
CA GLY A 171 -15.16 8.73 3.71
C GLY A 171 -16.00 8.87 2.44
N LYS A 172 -16.93 9.83 2.44
CA LYS A 172 -17.92 10.07 1.37
C LYS A 172 -18.07 11.56 1.03
N GLU A 173 -17.29 12.42 1.67
CA GLU A 173 -17.38 13.85 1.47
C GLU A 173 -16.69 14.24 0.16
N LYS A 174 -17.45 14.84 -0.75
CA LYS A 174 -16.92 15.28 -2.05
C LYS A 174 -15.97 16.48 -1.92
N GLY A 175 -15.03 16.56 -2.88
CA GLY A 175 -14.11 17.71 -3.00
C GLY A 175 -12.91 17.67 -2.04
N ARG A 176 -12.61 16.53 -1.43
CA ARG A 176 -11.46 16.36 -0.52
C ARG A 176 -10.30 15.59 -1.13
N GLY A 177 -10.42 15.17 -2.36
CA GLY A 177 -9.36 14.47 -3.10
C GLY A 177 -8.67 15.39 -4.11
N ARG A 178 -7.40 15.13 -4.36
CA ARG A 178 -6.58 15.81 -5.39
C ARG A 178 -5.30 15.02 -5.67
N VAL A 179 -4.66 15.33 -6.76
CA VAL A 179 -3.26 14.97 -6.99
C VAL A 179 -2.41 16.22 -6.87
N VAL A 180 -1.34 16.15 -6.12
CA VAL A 180 -0.32 17.20 -6.03
C VAL A 180 0.95 16.75 -6.75
N ARG A 181 1.64 17.71 -7.39
CA ARG A 181 2.97 17.58 -7.95
C ARG A 181 3.97 18.18 -6.98
N CYS A 182 5.00 17.41 -6.63
CA CYS A 182 6.06 17.79 -5.70
C CYS A 182 7.39 17.82 -6.42
N LEU A 183 8.19 18.85 -6.22
CA LEU A 183 9.52 19.06 -6.80
C LEU A 183 10.55 19.26 -5.72
N ASP A 184 11.68 18.58 -5.86
CA ASP A 184 12.94 18.83 -5.17
C ASP A 184 13.83 19.61 -6.15
N THR A 185 13.92 20.92 -5.95
CA THR A 185 14.58 21.83 -6.91
C THR A 185 16.06 22.04 -6.62
N ASP A 186 16.52 21.74 -5.40
CA ASP A 186 17.93 21.91 -4.99
C ASP A 186 18.66 20.57 -4.79
N GLY A 187 17.95 19.44 -4.87
CA GLY A 187 18.50 18.09 -4.82
C GLY A 187 18.82 17.59 -3.41
N ASP A 188 18.22 18.19 -2.36
CA ASP A 188 18.45 17.80 -0.96
C ASP A 188 17.59 16.61 -0.51
N GLY A 189 16.67 16.14 -1.38
CA GLY A 189 15.76 15.04 -1.12
C GLY A 189 14.48 15.47 -0.41
N ARG A 190 14.14 16.75 -0.44
CA ARG A 190 12.91 17.33 0.10
C ARG A 190 12.15 18.09 -0.99
N ALA A 191 10.84 18.09 -0.90
CA ALA A 191 10.04 18.88 -1.81
C ALA A 191 10.06 20.36 -1.41
N ASP A 192 10.55 21.22 -2.31
CA ASP A 192 10.55 22.67 -2.18
C ASP A 192 9.28 23.28 -2.70
N GLU A 193 8.76 22.73 -3.80
CA GLU A 193 7.56 23.21 -4.46
C GLU A 193 6.50 22.12 -4.51
N VAL A 194 5.29 22.47 -4.08
CA VAL A 194 4.12 21.58 -4.16
C VAL A 194 2.93 22.36 -4.68
N ASN A 195 2.38 21.92 -5.79
CA ASN A 195 1.17 22.50 -6.37
C ASN A 195 0.10 21.43 -6.64
N THR A 196 -1.16 21.84 -6.69
CA THR A 196 -2.25 20.94 -7.07
C THR A 196 -2.23 20.74 -8.58
N PHE A 197 -1.96 19.52 -9.02
CA PHE A 197 -1.97 19.15 -10.44
C PHE A 197 -3.40 18.99 -10.98
N ALA A 198 -4.25 18.24 -10.27
CA ALA A 198 -5.65 18.03 -10.62
C ALA A 198 -6.52 17.74 -9.39
N LYS A 199 -7.81 18.05 -9.46
CA LYS A 199 -8.79 17.79 -8.39
C LYS A 199 -9.74 16.67 -8.80
N MET A 200 -9.90 15.67 -7.95
CA MET A 200 -10.87 14.59 -8.08
C MET A 200 -11.14 13.96 -6.72
N ASP A 201 -12.23 13.23 -6.58
CA ASP A 201 -12.46 12.42 -5.38
C ASP A 201 -11.77 11.05 -5.52
N HIS A 202 -11.27 10.52 -4.40
CA HIS A 202 -10.72 9.17 -4.29
C HIS A 202 -9.61 8.79 -5.29
N PRO A 203 -8.53 9.57 -5.47
CA PRO A 203 -7.39 9.09 -6.25
C PRO A 203 -6.88 7.77 -5.63
N ARG A 204 -6.63 6.74 -6.48
CA ARG A 204 -6.24 5.40 -6.01
C ARG A 204 -5.04 4.82 -6.75
N GLY A 205 -4.76 5.29 -7.95
CA GLY A 205 -3.62 4.84 -8.73
C GLY A 205 -3.21 5.90 -9.74
N LEU A 206 -1.91 6.04 -9.95
CA LEU A 206 -1.31 7.08 -10.79
C LEU A 206 -0.27 6.46 -11.73
N ILE A 207 -0.21 6.96 -12.96
CA ILE A 207 0.89 6.73 -13.90
C ILE A 207 1.20 8.06 -14.57
N TYR A 208 2.47 8.47 -14.60
CA TYR A 208 2.88 9.70 -15.28
C TYR A 208 3.88 9.42 -16.40
N ASP A 209 3.66 10.04 -17.55
CA ASP A 209 4.64 10.10 -18.63
C ASP A 209 4.46 11.39 -19.46
N ASN A 210 5.52 12.15 -19.58
CA ASN A 210 5.66 13.27 -20.49
C ASN A 210 4.47 14.27 -20.51
N GLY A 211 4.04 14.74 -19.31
CA GLY A 211 2.93 15.70 -19.16
C GLY A 211 1.55 15.06 -19.16
N GLN A 212 1.48 13.74 -19.27
CA GLN A 212 0.27 12.96 -19.18
C GLN A 212 0.22 12.21 -17.85
N LEU A 213 -0.88 12.36 -17.12
CA LEU A 213 -1.14 11.65 -15.87
C LEU A 213 -2.43 10.85 -15.99
N TRP A 214 -2.31 9.52 -16.00
CA TRP A 214 -3.46 8.62 -15.83
C TRP A 214 -3.79 8.53 -14.36
N VAL A 215 -5.04 8.79 -14.01
CA VAL A 215 -5.53 8.72 -12.64
C VAL A 215 -6.71 7.77 -12.57
N LEU A 216 -6.55 6.70 -11.79
CA LEU A 216 -7.68 5.89 -11.36
C LEU A 216 -8.31 6.56 -10.14
N HIS A 217 -9.56 6.97 -10.28
CA HIS A 217 -10.35 7.56 -9.20
C HIS A 217 -11.79 7.05 -9.30
N PRO A 218 -12.13 5.99 -8.58
CA PRO A 218 -13.42 5.31 -8.75
C PRO A 218 -14.61 6.25 -8.79
N PRO A 219 -15.50 6.15 -9.78
CA PRO A 219 -15.63 5.06 -10.76
C PRO A 219 -14.97 5.34 -12.12
N TYR A 220 -13.89 6.09 -12.21
CA TYR A 220 -13.29 6.52 -13.46
C TYR A 220 -11.79 6.20 -13.56
N LEU A 221 -11.34 5.95 -14.80
CA LEU A 221 -9.95 6.15 -15.21
C LEU A 221 -9.92 7.38 -16.13
N THR A 222 -9.16 8.40 -15.76
CA THR A 222 -9.08 9.68 -16.46
C THR A 222 -7.64 9.99 -16.82
N LEU A 223 -7.40 10.47 -18.03
CA LEU A 223 -6.14 11.07 -18.44
C LEU A 223 -6.22 12.59 -18.22
N TYR A 224 -5.27 13.12 -17.48
CA TYR A 224 -5.02 14.54 -17.30
C TYR A 224 -3.76 14.94 -18.05
N GLU A 225 -3.79 16.08 -18.74
CA GLU A 225 -2.67 16.56 -19.55
C GLU A 225 -2.29 17.97 -19.13
N ASP A 226 -1.01 18.17 -18.86
CA ASP A 226 -0.34 19.45 -18.66
C ASP A 226 0.35 19.81 -19.97
N THR A 227 -0.31 20.66 -20.77
CA THR A 227 0.10 20.95 -22.16
C THR A 227 1.10 22.09 -22.28
N ASP A 228 1.15 22.98 -21.30
CA ASP A 228 2.07 24.12 -21.24
C ASP A 228 3.21 23.95 -20.23
N ARG A 229 3.22 22.83 -19.51
CA ARG A 229 4.28 22.43 -18.55
C ARG A 229 4.38 23.32 -17.32
N ASP A 230 3.28 23.94 -16.90
CA ASP A 230 3.24 24.76 -15.68
C ASP A 230 3.03 23.93 -14.40
N GLY A 231 2.78 22.62 -14.55
CA GLY A 231 2.57 21.68 -13.43
C GLY A 231 1.11 21.61 -12.96
N VAL A 232 0.17 22.10 -13.77
CA VAL A 232 -1.27 21.99 -13.57
C VAL A 232 -1.90 21.39 -14.81
N ALA A 233 -2.85 20.49 -14.66
CA ALA A 233 -3.52 19.90 -15.81
C ALA A 233 -4.48 20.91 -16.49
N ASP A 234 -4.30 21.10 -17.81
CA ASP A 234 -5.15 21.94 -18.66
C ASP A 234 -6.33 21.17 -19.24
N ARG A 235 -6.16 19.87 -19.45
CA ARG A 235 -7.13 19.02 -20.14
C ARG A 235 -7.39 17.75 -19.34
N GLU A 236 -8.62 17.26 -19.46
CA GLU A 236 -8.98 15.93 -18.97
C GLU A 236 -9.73 15.14 -20.02
N LYS A 237 -9.45 13.84 -20.10
CA LYS A 237 -10.17 12.90 -20.95
C LYS A 237 -10.53 11.67 -20.15
N ARG A 238 -11.82 11.39 -20.01
CA ARG A 238 -12.30 10.16 -19.39
C ARG A 238 -12.08 8.98 -20.32
N LEU A 239 -11.28 8.00 -19.87
CA LEU A 239 -10.91 6.81 -20.64
C LEU A 239 -11.82 5.64 -20.34
N VAL A 240 -12.13 5.42 -19.05
CA VAL A 240 -13.07 4.40 -18.59
C VAL A 240 -14.03 5.02 -17.59
N SER A 241 -15.31 4.68 -17.69
CA SER A 241 -16.34 5.06 -16.73
C SER A 241 -17.02 3.82 -16.13
N GLY A 242 -17.59 3.95 -14.93
CA GLY A 242 -18.31 2.87 -14.26
C GLY A 242 -17.44 1.72 -13.76
N ILE A 243 -16.12 1.90 -13.67
CA ILE A 243 -15.19 0.88 -13.17
C ILE A 243 -15.18 0.83 -11.63
N SER A 244 -16.36 0.70 -11.05
CA SER A 244 -16.61 0.54 -9.62
C SER A 244 -18.06 0.13 -9.38
N THR A 245 -18.52 0.26 -8.15
CA THR A 245 -19.91 0.04 -7.74
C THR A 245 -20.46 1.26 -7.00
N ASP A 246 -21.77 1.27 -6.72
CA ASP A 246 -22.43 2.29 -5.93
C ASP A 246 -21.99 2.31 -4.45
N TYR A 247 -21.20 1.32 -4.02
CA TYR A 247 -20.61 1.29 -2.68
C TYR A 247 -19.67 2.46 -2.41
N VAL A 248 -19.04 3.05 -3.44
CA VAL A 248 -18.23 4.29 -3.28
C VAL A 248 -19.04 5.37 -2.57
N GLY A 249 -20.29 5.60 -2.98
CA GLY A 249 -21.18 6.57 -2.33
C GLY A 249 -21.71 6.14 -0.95
N LYS A 250 -21.61 4.86 -0.60
CA LYS A 250 -22.15 4.29 0.64
C LYS A 250 -21.11 4.10 1.73
N ARG A 251 -19.86 3.75 1.37
CA ARG A 251 -18.79 3.44 2.32
C ARG A 251 -17.39 3.85 1.85
N GLY A 252 -17.27 4.79 0.92
CA GLY A 252 -15.99 5.24 0.39
C GLY A 252 -15.38 4.28 -0.63
N ALA A 253 -14.11 4.52 -0.97
CA ALA A 253 -13.41 3.80 -2.03
C ALA A 253 -12.71 2.50 -1.59
N ASP A 254 -12.87 2.11 -0.31
CA ASP A 254 -12.33 0.85 0.20
C ASP A 254 -12.94 -0.35 -0.53
N HIS A 255 -12.11 -1.34 -0.87
CA HIS A 255 -12.51 -2.54 -1.63
C HIS A 255 -13.05 -2.31 -3.05
N THR A 256 -12.83 -1.15 -3.62
CA THR A 256 -13.20 -0.83 -5.02
C THR A 256 -12.03 -1.06 -5.97
N THR A 257 -11.89 -0.27 -7.02
CA THR A 257 -10.70 -0.29 -7.89
C THR A 257 -9.58 0.56 -7.27
N ASN A 258 -8.34 0.10 -7.37
CA ASN A 258 -7.20 0.64 -6.65
C ASN A 258 -6.04 0.99 -7.60
N GLY A 259 -4.81 0.53 -7.33
CA GLY A 259 -3.61 0.87 -8.07
C GLY A 259 -3.65 0.54 -9.56
N ILE A 260 -2.84 1.26 -10.32
CA ILE A 260 -2.63 1.03 -11.74
C ILE A 260 -1.13 0.98 -12.05
N ARG A 261 -0.74 0.08 -12.96
CA ARG A 261 0.64 -0.03 -13.46
C ARG A 261 0.64 -0.20 -14.97
N MET A 262 1.59 0.43 -15.65
CA MET A 262 1.79 0.24 -17.09
C MET A 262 2.83 -0.86 -17.32
N GLY A 263 2.44 -1.87 -18.08
CA GLY A 263 3.34 -2.92 -18.52
C GLY A 263 4.12 -2.54 -19.78
N ILE A 264 5.31 -3.14 -19.96
CA ILE A 264 6.11 -2.98 -21.18
C ILE A 264 5.37 -3.50 -22.43
N ASP A 265 4.32 -4.28 -22.26
CA ASP A 265 3.42 -4.78 -23.31
C ASP A 265 2.39 -3.72 -23.79
N GLY A 266 2.40 -2.53 -23.17
CA GLY A 266 1.57 -1.39 -23.53
C GLY A 266 0.13 -1.46 -23.02
N TRP A 267 -0.10 -2.16 -21.92
CA TRP A 267 -1.36 -2.16 -21.20
C TRP A 267 -1.25 -1.45 -19.85
N ILE A 268 -2.33 -0.82 -19.43
CA ILE A 268 -2.52 -0.39 -18.04
C ILE A 268 -3.26 -1.51 -17.32
N TYR A 269 -2.66 -2.04 -16.26
CA TYR A 269 -3.21 -3.05 -15.36
C TYR A 269 -3.85 -2.37 -14.16
N ILE A 270 -5.09 -2.71 -13.88
CA ILE A 270 -5.92 -2.09 -12.82
C ILE A 270 -6.20 -3.14 -11.75
N ALA A 271 -5.77 -2.88 -10.53
CA ALA A 271 -6.10 -3.70 -9.37
C ALA A 271 -7.56 -3.45 -8.95
N VAL A 272 -8.33 -4.52 -8.78
CA VAL A 272 -9.75 -4.48 -8.45
C VAL A 272 -9.99 -5.20 -7.13
N GLY A 273 -10.63 -4.53 -6.17
CA GLY A 273 -11.06 -5.13 -4.91
C GLY A 273 -12.36 -5.94 -5.06
N ASP A 274 -12.74 -6.63 -4.01
CA ASP A 274 -13.82 -7.63 -4.03
C ASP A 274 -15.24 -7.08 -4.28
N PHE A 275 -15.44 -5.78 -4.21
CA PHE A 275 -16.70 -5.19 -4.66
C PHE A 275 -16.87 -5.21 -6.19
N GLY A 276 -15.76 -5.31 -6.93
CA GLY A 276 -15.78 -5.37 -8.39
C GLY A 276 -16.38 -4.13 -9.04
N PHE A 277 -17.01 -4.33 -10.18
CA PHE A 277 -17.71 -3.28 -10.93
C PHE A 277 -18.90 -3.86 -11.72
N TYR A 278 -19.93 -3.02 -11.97
CA TYR A 278 -21.17 -3.51 -12.59
C TYR A 278 -21.32 -3.12 -14.05
N ASN A 279 -20.74 -2.05 -14.47
CA ASN A 279 -20.90 -1.56 -15.84
C ASN A 279 -19.75 -0.62 -16.21
N ALA A 280 -18.54 -1.18 -16.29
CA ALA A 280 -17.39 -0.44 -16.78
C ALA A 280 -17.50 -0.28 -18.30
N VAL A 281 -17.31 0.94 -18.81
CA VAL A 281 -17.39 1.29 -20.22
C VAL A 281 -16.07 1.94 -20.64
N GLY A 282 -15.38 1.32 -21.60
CA GLY A 282 -14.16 1.84 -22.22
C GLY A 282 -14.42 2.89 -23.30
N ALA A 283 -13.36 3.56 -23.77
CA ALA A 283 -13.43 4.60 -24.79
C ALA A 283 -13.95 4.08 -26.16
N ASP A 284 -13.79 2.80 -26.45
CA ASP A 284 -14.32 2.11 -27.64
C ASP A 284 -15.76 1.62 -27.47
N GLY A 285 -16.41 1.91 -26.33
CA GLY A 285 -17.75 1.45 -26.01
C GLY A 285 -17.84 0.01 -25.52
N ARG A 286 -16.71 -0.71 -25.38
CA ARG A 286 -16.67 -2.05 -24.77
C ARG A 286 -17.12 -1.98 -23.32
N THR A 287 -18.01 -2.89 -22.93
CA THR A 287 -18.55 -2.96 -21.57
C THR A 287 -18.12 -4.23 -20.85
N LEU A 288 -17.80 -4.10 -19.57
CA LEU A 288 -17.48 -5.22 -18.68
C LEU A 288 -18.26 -5.10 -17.37
N SER A 289 -18.62 -6.25 -16.81
CA SER A 289 -19.21 -6.36 -15.47
C SER A 289 -18.61 -7.55 -14.75
N ARG A 290 -18.17 -7.36 -13.52
CA ARG A 290 -17.71 -8.46 -12.67
C ARG A 290 -17.79 -8.11 -11.20
N ARG A 291 -18.26 -9.06 -10.39
CA ARG A 291 -18.15 -9.02 -8.91
C ARG A 291 -16.92 -9.82 -8.49
N GLY A 292 -16.28 -9.35 -7.42
CA GLY A 292 -15.08 -9.94 -6.87
C GLY A 292 -13.80 -9.22 -7.34
N GLY A 293 -12.67 -9.52 -6.72
CA GLY A 293 -11.39 -8.89 -6.99
C GLY A 293 -10.55 -9.64 -8.02
N GLY A 294 -9.60 -8.94 -8.58
CA GLY A 294 -8.68 -9.42 -9.61
C GLY A 294 -8.04 -8.29 -10.39
N ILE A 295 -7.54 -8.55 -11.57
CA ILE A 295 -6.94 -7.55 -12.45
C ILE A 295 -7.77 -7.39 -13.71
N VAL A 296 -8.01 -6.13 -14.07
CA VAL A 296 -8.50 -5.70 -15.38
C VAL A 296 -7.37 -4.97 -16.08
N ARG A 297 -7.28 -5.08 -17.40
CA ARG A 297 -6.34 -4.26 -18.17
C ARG A 297 -7.06 -3.50 -19.29
N VAL A 298 -6.48 -2.37 -19.66
CA VAL A 298 -7.02 -1.48 -20.69
C VAL A 298 -5.86 -0.81 -21.42
N ARG A 299 -6.04 -0.44 -22.69
CA ARG A 299 -5.03 0.37 -23.41
C ARG A 299 -4.94 1.78 -22.82
N PRO A 300 -3.78 2.46 -22.95
CA PRO A 300 -3.59 3.83 -22.43
C PRO A 300 -4.58 4.85 -22.97
N ASP A 301 -5.23 4.58 -24.10
CA ASP A 301 -6.28 5.41 -24.70
C ASP A 301 -7.71 5.07 -24.24
N GLY A 302 -7.86 4.04 -23.37
CA GLY A 302 -9.13 3.58 -22.82
C GLY A 302 -9.83 2.50 -23.64
N THR A 303 -9.19 1.95 -24.66
CA THR A 303 -9.76 0.91 -25.53
C THR A 303 -9.39 -0.51 -25.10
N GLU A 304 -9.98 -1.51 -25.72
CA GLU A 304 -9.69 -2.94 -25.56
C GLU A 304 -9.78 -3.47 -24.11
N MET A 305 -10.57 -2.85 -23.24
CA MET A 305 -10.67 -3.25 -21.82
C MET A 305 -11.05 -4.74 -21.70
N GLU A 306 -10.31 -5.49 -20.86
CA GLU A 306 -10.56 -6.92 -20.61
C GLU A 306 -10.22 -7.35 -19.19
N ILE A 307 -10.84 -8.45 -18.73
CA ILE A 307 -10.53 -9.09 -17.46
C ILE A 307 -9.27 -9.93 -17.65
N TYR A 308 -8.24 -9.70 -16.81
CA TYR A 308 -6.99 -10.42 -16.87
C TYR A 308 -7.03 -11.70 -16.00
N ASN A 309 -7.42 -11.56 -14.72
CA ASN A 309 -7.61 -12.69 -13.80
C ASN A 309 -8.71 -12.38 -12.79
N TRP A 310 -9.03 -13.35 -11.93
CA TRP A 310 -10.09 -13.18 -10.96
C TRP A 310 -9.89 -14.00 -9.69
N GLY A 311 -10.77 -13.80 -8.67
CA GLY A 311 -10.80 -14.59 -7.46
C GLY A 311 -9.83 -14.16 -6.36
N GLN A 312 -9.30 -12.95 -6.45
CA GLN A 312 -8.60 -12.28 -5.36
C GLN A 312 -9.58 -11.43 -4.54
N ARG A 313 -9.22 -11.05 -3.31
CA ARG A 313 -10.12 -10.23 -2.51
C ARG A 313 -9.86 -8.74 -2.70
N ASN A 314 -8.88 -8.18 -2.03
CA ASN A 314 -8.64 -6.75 -2.06
C ASN A 314 -7.17 -6.48 -2.35
N ILE A 315 -6.80 -6.59 -3.62
CA ILE A 315 -5.50 -6.20 -4.11
C ILE A 315 -5.49 -4.68 -4.36
N LEU A 316 -4.39 -4.03 -4.01
CA LEU A 316 -4.25 -2.59 -4.18
C LEU A 316 -3.28 -2.21 -5.28
N ASP A 317 -2.45 -3.14 -5.77
CA ASP A 317 -1.58 -2.90 -6.91
C ASP A 317 -1.22 -4.20 -7.65
N ALA A 318 -0.65 -4.05 -8.86
CA ALA A 318 -0.10 -5.11 -9.68
C ALA A 318 1.40 -4.88 -9.87
N CYS A 319 2.23 -5.78 -9.34
CA CYS A 319 3.68 -5.67 -9.43
C CYS A 319 4.17 -6.44 -10.66
N ILE A 320 4.64 -5.74 -11.70
CA ILE A 320 4.95 -6.32 -13.01
C ILE A 320 6.47 -6.33 -13.22
N ASP A 321 7.04 -7.52 -13.43
CA ASP A 321 8.46 -7.66 -13.70
C ASP A 321 8.82 -7.36 -15.19
N PRO A 322 10.10 -7.25 -15.55
CA PRO A 322 10.52 -7.01 -16.94
C PRO A 322 10.11 -8.09 -17.95
N TYR A 323 9.67 -9.25 -17.49
CA TYR A 323 9.27 -10.40 -18.30
C TYR A 323 7.75 -10.57 -18.38
N MET A 324 6.99 -9.62 -17.80
CA MET A 324 5.53 -9.63 -17.69
C MET A 324 4.97 -10.67 -16.72
N ASN A 325 5.77 -11.17 -15.77
CA ASN A 325 5.19 -11.84 -14.61
C ASN A 325 4.55 -10.80 -13.69
N ILE A 326 3.37 -11.11 -13.18
CA ILE A 326 2.60 -10.20 -12.32
C ILE A 326 2.48 -10.82 -10.94
N PHE A 327 2.77 -10.01 -9.92
CA PHE A 327 2.63 -10.41 -8.52
C PHE A 327 1.65 -9.49 -7.81
N THR A 328 0.87 -10.04 -6.88
CA THR A 328 -0.07 -9.27 -6.07
C THR A 328 0.04 -9.66 -4.60
N ARG A 329 -0.21 -8.69 -3.73
CA ARG A 329 -0.40 -8.89 -2.30
C ARG A 329 -1.87 -8.68 -1.96
N ASP A 330 -2.54 -9.74 -1.57
CA ASP A 330 -3.98 -9.80 -1.33
C ASP A 330 -4.28 -10.03 0.15
N ASN A 331 -5.34 -9.45 0.68
CA ASN A 331 -5.82 -9.80 2.00
C ASN A 331 -7.14 -10.58 1.92
N THR A 332 -7.20 -11.72 2.60
CA THR A 332 -8.37 -12.57 2.65
C THR A 332 -8.89 -12.67 4.08
N ASN A 333 -9.88 -11.89 4.44
CA ASN A 333 -10.41 -11.88 5.81
C ASN A 333 -11.57 -12.86 5.97
N ASP A 334 -11.34 -14.15 5.80
CA ASP A 334 -12.41 -15.14 5.85
C ASP A 334 -12.47 -15.91 7.16
N GLY A 335 -12.89 -15.30 8.18
CA GLY A 335 -13.13 -15.95 9.44
C GLY A 335 -12.25 -15.49 10.58
N GLY A 336 -11.93 -14.22 10.59
CA GLY A 336 -11.36 -13.53 11.74
C GLY A 336 -9.89 -13.22 11.70
N GLY A 337 -9.15 -13.63 10.66
CA GLY A 337 -7.77 -13.20 10.38
C GLY A 337 -7.73 -12.38 9.09
N TRP A 338 -6.82 -11.43 9.02
CA TRP A 338 -6.50 -10.72 7.77
C TRP A 338 -5.31 -11.45 7.14
N ASP A 339 -5.58 -12.59 6.51
CA ASP A 339 -4.53 -13.40 5.92
C ASP A 339 -4.05 -12.75 4.62
N ILE A 340 -2.73 -12.65 4.48
CA ILE A 340 -2.08 -12.06 3.33
C ILE A 340 -1.58 -13.16 2.41
N ARG A 341 -2.16 -13.24 1.23
CA ARG A 341 -1.68 -14.10 0.15
C ARG A 341 -0.79 -13.31 -0.80
N PHE A 342 0.38 -13.84 -1.11
CA PHE A 342 1.25 -13.37 -2.18
C PHE A 342 1.11 -14.32 -3.35
N SER A 343 0.70 -13.80 -4.53
CA SER A 343 0.34 -14.63 -5.69
C SER A 343 1.12 -14.23 -6.93
N HIS A 344 1.54 -15.23 -7.72
CA HIS A 344 1.90 -15.05 -9.12
C HIS A 344 0.61 -15.07 -9.94
N VAL A 345 0.34 -13.97 -10.65
CA VAL A 345 -0.93 -13.78 -11.36
C VAL A 345 -0.81 -14.17 -12.82
N ILE A 346 -1.58 -15.18 -13.21
CA ILE A 346 -1.61 -15.71 -14.57
C ILE A 346 -2.90 -15.27 -15.26
N GLN A 347 -2.82 -14.91 -16.53
CA GLN A 347 -3.98 -14.53 -17.33
C GLN A 347 -5.02 -15.66 -17.35
N THR A 348 -6.29 -15.32 -17.19
CA THR A 348 -7.45 -16.21 -17.10
C THR A 348 -7.53 -17.10 -15.85
N ALA A 349 -6.58 -16.97 -14.90
CA ALA A 349 -6.59 -17.76 -13.68
C ALA A 349 -7.63 -17.28 -12.67
N GLU A 350 -8.20 -18.23 -11.90
CA GLU A 350 -9.11 -18.02 -10.79
C GLU A 350 -8.42 -18.34 -9.46
N TYR A 351 -8.47 -17.41 -8.49
CA TYR A 351 -7.82 -17.52 -7.17
C TYR A 351 -8.79 -17.86 -6.03
N GLY A 352 -10.07 -18.08 -6.38
CA GLY A 352 -11.08 -18.73 -5.56
C GLY A 352 -11.82 -17.89 -4.53
N TYR A 353 -11.46 -16.62 -4.32
CA TYR A 353 -12.22 -15.78 -3.37
C TYR A 353 -13.61 -15.38 -3.96
N PRO A 354 -14.70 -15.41 -3.20
CA PRO A 354 -14.77 -15.74 -1.77
C PRO A 354 -15.05 -17.20 -1.46
N SER A 355 -15.57 -17.98 -2.43
CA SER A 355 -16.22 -19.26 -2.14
C SER A 355 -15.30 -20.47 -2.24
N TRP A 356 -14.41 -20.49 -3.22
CA TRP A 356 -13.64 -21.68 -3.57
C TRP A 356 -12.36 -21.82 -2.76
N TYR A 357 -11.73 -20.74 -2.40
CA TYR A 357 -10.38 -20.80 -1.84
C TYR A 357 -10.27 -21.51 -0.47
N LYS A 358 -11.37 -21.65 0.26
CA LYS A 358 -11.46 -22.46 1.48
C LYS A 358 -12.14 -23.82 1.27
N ASN A 359 -13.05 -23.90 0.31
CA ASN A 359 -13.89 -25.08 0.13
C ASN A 359 -13.37 -26.04 -0.92
N PHE A 360 -12.67 -25.51 -1.95
CA PHE A 360 -12.16 -26.29 -3.08
C PHE A 360 -10.76 -25.77 -3.49
N PRO A 361 -9.77 -25.85 -2.58
CA PRO A 361 -8.43 -25.28 -2.83
C PRO A 361 -7.69 -25.98 -3.99
N GLU A 362 -8.07 -27.21 -4.33
CA GLU A 362 -7.53 -27.98 -5.46
C GLU A 362 -8.06 -27.53 -6.84
N GLU A 363 -9.11 -26.70 -6.87
CA GLU A 363 -9.73 -26.21 -8.12
C GLU A 363 -9.32 -24.78 -8.47
N ILE A 364 -8.39 -24.17 -7.72
CA ILE A 364 -7.96 -22.79 -7.89
C ILE A 364 -6.46 -22.69 -8.06
N MET A 365 -6.01 -21.54 -8.58
CA MET A 365 -4.58 -21.21 -8.57
C MET A 365 -4.12 -20.94 -7.13
N PRO A 366 -3.13 -21.69 -6.63
CA PRO A 366 -2.61 -21.46 -5.29
C PRO A 366 -1.85 -20.13 -5.20
N ALA A 367 -1.86 -19.53 -4.02
CA ALA A 367 -0.90 -18.47 -3.70
C ALA A 367 0.53 -19.06 -3.62
N LEU A 368 1.54 -18.23 -3.88
CA LEU A 368 2.95 -18.58 -3.65
C LEU A 368 3.24 -18.72 -2.15
N ALA A 369 2.62 -17.84 -1.34
CA ALA A 369 2.74 -17.87 0.10
C ALA A 369 1.54 -17.23 0.79
N ASP A 370 1.27 -17.67 2.04
CA ASP A 370 0.39 -17.03 3.00
C ASP A 370 1.25 -16.49 4.16
N TYR A 371 1.20 -15.18 4.38
CA TYR A 371 1.99 -14.50 5.41
C TYR A 371 1.18 -14.16 6.67
N GLY A 372 -0.02 -14.70 6.81
CA GLY A 372 -0.91 -14.44 7.93
C GLY A 372 -1.49 -13.04 7.94
N GLY A 373 -1.78 -12.50 9.13
CA GLY A 373 -2.47 -11.21 9.26
C GLY A 373 -1.71 -10.04 8.67
N GLY A 374 -2.44 -9.08 8.12
CA GLY A 374 -1.92 -7.83 7.54
C GLY A 374 -3.00 -7.05 6.81
N SER A 375 -2.60 -5.99 6.12
CA SER A 375 -3.45 -5.20 5.22
C SER A 375 -2.57 -4.68 4.09
N GLY A 376 -2.50 -5.45 3.00
CA GLY A 376 -1.71 -5.09 1.82
C GLY A 376 -2.19 -3.77 1.22
N CYS A 377 -1.25 -2.95 0.76
CA CYS A 377 -1.46 -1.70 0.06
C CYS A 377 -0.73 -1.71 -1.28
N GLY A 378 -0.25 -0.56 -1.76
CA GLY A 378 0.47 -0.44 -3.01
C GLY A 378 1.75 -1.28 -3.05
N GLY A 379 2.24 -1.52 -4.24
CA GLY A 379 3.46 -2.29 -4.45
C GLY A 379 3.96 -2.17 -5.88
N MET A 380 5.20 -2.58 -6.10
CA MET A 380 5.83 -2.57 -7.41
C MET A 380 6.83 -3.71 -7.55
N PHE A 381 7.11 -4.14 -8.76
CA PHE A 381 8.34 -4.84 -9.06
C PHE A 381 9.41 -3.80 -9.39
N TYR A 382 10.57 -3.92 -8.80
CA TYR A 382 11.71 -3.07 -9.11
C TYR A 382 12.86 -3.89 -9.70
N HIS A 383 13.32 -3.50 -10.88
CA HIS A 383 14.51 -4.05 -11.50
C HIS A 383 15.44 -2.92 -11.94
N ASP A 384 16.60 -2.87 -11.30
CA ASP A 384 17.68 -1.95 -11.65
C ASP A 384 19.01 -2.51 -11.13
N THR A 385 19.84 -3.02 -12.03
CA THR A 385 21.12 -3.63 -11.65
C THR A 385 22.17 -2.64 -11.13
N ARG A 386 21.87 -1.35 -11.08
CA ARG A 386 22.69 -0.33 -10.43
C ARG A 386 22.49 -0.30 -8.91
N TRP A 387 21.39 -0.87 -8.42
CA TRP A 387 21.14 -1.04 -7.01
C TRP A 387 21.90 -2.26 -6.46
N PRO A 388 22.33 -2.22 -5.16
CA PRO A 388 23.00 -3.36 -4.55
C PRO A 388 22.06 -4.56 -4.39
N GLU A 389 22.61 -5.77 -4.53
CA GLU A 389 21.89 -7.00 -4.19
C GLU A 389 21.57 -7.05 -2.67
N PRO A 390 20.39 -7.59 -2.28
CA PRO A 390 19.32 -8.15 -3.15
C PRO A 390 18.27 -7.12 -3.58
N PHE A 391 18.50 -5.84 -3.36
CA PHE A 391 17.51 -4.76 -3.44
C PHE A 391 17.20 -4.31 -4.88
N GLY A 392 18.06 -4.60 -5.83
CA GLY A 392 17.91 -4.19 -7.23
C GLY A 392 17.01 -5.10 -8.07
N HIS A 393 16.42 -6.16 -7.49
CA HIS A 393 15.54 -7.07 -8.22
C HIS A 393 14.57 -7.76 -7.27
N GLY A 394 13.29 -7.34 -7.30
CA GLY A 394 12.27 -7.96 -6.46
C GLY A 394 10.97 -7.19 -6.39
N VAL A 395 10.00 -7.79 -5.73
CA VAL A 395 8.68 -7.20 -5.49
C VAL A 395 8.68 -6.48 -4.15
N TYR A 396 8.41 -5.19 -4.17
CA TYR A 396 8.19 -4.38 -2.97
C TYR A 396 6.70 -4.24 -2.72
N THR A 397 6.25 -4.52 -1.49
CA THR A 397 4.84 -4.41 -1.12
C THR A 397 4.68 -3.67 0.19
N CYS A 398 3.78 -2.70 0.22
CA CYS A 398 3.37 -2.00 1.42
C CYS A 398 2.36 -2.83 2.21
N ASP A 399 2.48 -2.84 3.53
CA ASP A 399 1.47 -3.41 4.42
C ASP A 399 1.10 -2.43 5.53
N TRP A 400 -0.06 -1.79 5.36
CA TRP A 400 -0.61 -0.80 6.27
C TRP A 400 -0.85 -1.37 7.67
N GLY A 401 -1.35 -2.60 7.75
CA GLY A 401 -1.67 -3.28 9.01
C GLY A 401 -0.43 -3.68 9.79
N ARG A 402 0.64 -4.08 9.10
CA ARG A 402 1.92 -4.49 9.70
C ARG A 402 2.93 -3.36 9.86
N SER A 403 2.64 -2.18 9.30
CA SER A 403 3.52 -1.01 9.33
C SER A 403 4.92 -1.33 8.78
N ALA A 404 4.97 -1.93 7.61
CA ALA A 404 6.22 -2.30 6.93
C ALA A 404 6.07 -2.28 5.40
N VAL A 405 7.17 -2.01 4.72
CA VAL A 405 7.39 -2.39 3.33
C VAL A 405 8.17 -3.69 3.33
N PHE A 406 7.67 -4.69 2.61
CA PHE A 406 8.32 -5.97 2.44
C PHE A 406 8.97 -6.08 1.07
N LEU A 407 10.13 -6.72 1.02
CA LEU A 407 10.78 -7.18 -0.20
C LEU A 407 10.52 -8.68 -0.37
N HIS A 408 10.09 -9.05 -1.56
CA HIS A 408 9.97 -10.44 -1.98
C HIS A 408 10.94 -10.69 -3.14
N ASN A 409 11.71 -11.76 -3.02
CA ASN A 409 12.63 -12.21 -4.06
C ASN A 409 12.08 -13.50 -4.67
N PRO A 410 11.16 -13.44 -5.66
CA PRO A 410 10.60 -14.62 -6.28
C PRO A 410 11.68 -15.35 -7.08
N ALA A 411 11.95 -16.61 -6.72
CA ALA A 411 12.88 -17.48 -7.41
C ALA A 411 12.13 -18.41 -8.36
N PRO A 412 12.51 -18.51 -9.65
CA PRO A 412 11.83 -19.40 -10.59
C PRO A 412 11.78 -20.85 -10.09
N ASN A 413 10.60 -21.45 -10.09
CA ASN A 413 10.35 -22.84 -9.74
C ASN A 413 9.34 -23.46 -10.71
N GLY A 414 9.82 -24.20 -11.71
CA GLY A 414 8.99 -24.74 -12.79
C GLY A 414 8.27 -23.64 -13.58
N ALA A 415 6.94 -23.71 -13.61
CA ALA A 415 6.10 -22.72 -14.30
C ALA A 415 5.69 -21.52 -13.41
N THR A 416 6.21 -21.44 -12.20
CA THR A 416 5.91 -20.39 -11.22
C THR A 416 7.16 -20.03 -10.41
N PHE A 417 7.00 -19.56 -9.18
CA PHE A 417 8.08 -19.07 -8.34
C PHE A 417 7.95 -19.59 -6.91
N ASP A 418 9.08 -19.73 -6.22
CA ASP A 418 9.13 -19.75 -4.77
C ASP A 418 9.14 -18.32 -4.25
N ALA A 419 8.39 -18.05 -3.18
CA ALA A 419 8.30 -16.72 -2.60
C ALA A 419 8.98 -16.65 -1.24
N HIS A 420 9.80 -15.61 -1.05
CA HIS A 420 10.43 -15.29 0.22
C HIS A 420 10.10 -13.84 0.57
N GLN A 421 9.79 -13.58 1.84
CA GLN A 421 9.46 -12.23 2.31
C GLN A 421 10.42 -11.79 3.41
N GLU A 422 10.97 -10.60 3.29
CA GLU A 422 11.73 -9.94 4.35
C GLU A 422 11.27 -8.49 4.54
N THR A 423 11.49 -7.94 5.73
CA THR A 423 11.17 -6.54 5.98
C THR A 423 12.26 -5.66 5.38
N PHE A 424 11.89 -4.85 4.38
CA PHE A 424 12.77 -3.83 3.80
C PHE A 424 12.78 -2.55 4.63
N LEU A 425 11.60 -2.01 4.96
CA LEU A 425 11.48 -0.75 5.68
C LEU A 425 10.39 -0.84 6.75
N ALA A 426 10.74 -0.57 8.01
CA ALA A 426 9.76 -0.37 9.07
C ALA A 426 9.25 1.08 9.02
N ILE A 427 8.03 1.27 8.56
CA ILE A 427 7.38 2.56 8.41
C ILE A 427 5.90 2.43 8.79
N ASN A 428 5.38 3.40 9.54
CA ASN A 428 4.02 3.32 10.06
C ASN A 428 2.99 3.51 8.93
N ARG A 429 2.14 2.49 8.71
CA ARG A 429 1.03 2.53 7.74
C ARG A 429 1.44 2.97 6.34
N PRO A 430 2.38 2.27 5.66
CA PRO A 430 2.73 2.60 4.29
C PRO A 430 1.53 2.37 3.37
N THR A 431 1.37 3.25 2.38
CA THR A 431 0.24 3.20 1.44
C THR A 431 0.66 2.86 0.03
N ASP A 432 1.79 3.41 -0.46
CA ASP A 432 2.26 3.15 -1.81
C ASP A 432 3.77 3.37 -1.95
N ILE A 433 4.33 2.88 -3.07
CA ILE A 433 5.77 2.89 -3.35
C ILE A 433 6.02 3.01 -4.86
N ASP A 434 6.99 3.86 -5.25
CA ASP A 434 7.44 3.98 -6.64
C ASP A 434 8.89 4.48 -6.72
N VAL A 435 9.50 4.41 -7.92
CA VAL A 435 10.89 4.77 -8.17
C VAL A 435 11.01 5.63 -9.42
N ASP A 436 11.81 6.71 -9.36
CA ASP A 436 12.09 7.57 -10.50
C ASP A 436 13.18 6.99 -11.44
N GLY A 437 13.41 7.64 -12.57
CA GLY A 437 14.41 7.21 -13.56
C GLY A 437 15.86 7.30 -13.08
N SER A 438 16.12 8.03 -11.98
CA SER A 438 17.44 8.14 -11.36
C SER A 438 17.70 7.05 -10.30
N GLY A 439 16.68 6.27 -9.95
CA GLY A 439 16.73 5.24 -8.92
C GLY A 439 16.48 5.76 -7.51
N ARG A 440 15.78 6.86 -7.32
CA ARG A 440 15.25 7.29 -6.03
C ARG A 440 13.91 6.61 -5.79
N MET A 441 13.79 5.92 -4.67
CA MET A 441 12.55 5.25 -4.24
C MET A 441 11.77 6.16 -3.30
N TYR A 442 10.46 6.23 -3.50
CA TYR A 442 9.53 6.99 -2.67
C TYR A 442 8.53 6.07 -2.01
N VAL A 443 8.24 6.30 -0.73
CA VAL A 443 7.25 5.54 0.03
C VAL A 443 6.33 6.51 0.76
N SER A 444 5.04 6.39 0.53
CA SER A 444 4.03 7.15 1.26
C SER A 444 3.54 6.43 2.51
N SER A 445 3.16 7.20 3.51
CA SER A 445 2.72 6.72 4.82
C SER A 445 1.47 7.45 5.28
N TRP A 446 0.56 6.73 5.89
CA TRP A 446 -0.64 7.27 6.54
C TRP A 446 -0.50 7.37 8.06
N GLN A 447 0.70 7.66 8.54
CA GLN A 447 0.94 7.82 9.99
C GLN A 447 -0.02 8.82 10.62
N GLY A 448 -0.66 8.43 11.72
CA GLY A 448 -1.64 9.25 12.42
C GLY A 448 -3.06 9.18 11.84
N GLY A 449 -3.25 8.62 10.66
CA GLY A 449 -4.56 8.48 10.01
C GLY A 449 -5.35 7.26 10.46
N GLY A 450 -6.64 7.29 10.17
CA GLY A 450 -7.59 6.18 10.32
C GLY A 450 -8.38 6.00 9.02
N PHE A 451 -9.45 5.22 9.06
CA PHE A 451 -10.29 4.96 7.88
C PHE A 451 -11.15 6.16 7.44
N SER A 452 -11.22 7.21 8.23
CA SER A 452 -11.95 8.44 7.93
C SER A 452 -11.12 9.65 8.32
N TYR A 453 -11.47 10.83 7.81
CA TYR A 453 -10.82 12.08 8.20
C TYR A 453 -10.82 12.29 9.72
N SER A 454 -9.67 12.64 10.26
CA SER A 454 -9.49 12.95 11.68
C SER A 454 -8.93 14.36 11.93
N HIS A 455 -7.90 14.77 11.20
CA HIS A 455 -7.24 16.08 11.31
C HIS A 455 -6.29 16.28 10.09
N PRO A 456 -5.84 17.52 9.80
CA PRO A 456 -5.08 17.82 8.58
C PRO A 456 -3.63 17.29 8.58
N ASN A 457 -3.10 16.85 9.72
CA ASN A 457 -1.68 16.46 9.85
C ASN A 457 -1.53 14.93 9.84
N VAL A 458 -1.89 14.30 8.72
CA VAL A 458 -1.82 12.85 8.54
C VAL A 458 -0.89 12.49 7.41
N GLY A 459 0.06 11.61 7.70
CA GLY A 459 0.92 11.01 6.70
C GLY A 459 2.14 11.86 6.32
N PHE A 460 2.94 11.29 5.45
CA PHE A 460 4.15 11.87 4.87
C PHE A 460 4.66 10.98 3.73
N VAL A 461 5.66 11.46 3.01
CA VAL A 461 6.41 10.69 2.01
C VAL A 461 7.88 10.69 2.38
N VAL A 462 8.55 9.55 2.27
CA VAL A 462 10.01 9.43 2.39
C VAL A 462 10.63 9.12 1.04
N GLN A 463 11.87 9.57 0.85
CA GLN A 463 12.76 9.22 -0.26
C GLN A 463 13.90 8.35 0.26
N LEU A 464 14.23 7.28 -0.47
CA LEU A 464 15.34 6.38 -0.16
C LEU A 464 16.29 6.24 -1.36
N THR A 465 17.59 6.14 -1.05
CA THR A 465 18.63 5.81 -2.04
C THR A 465 19.70 4.93 -1.38
N PRO A 466 20.28 3.95 -2.08
CA PRO A 466 21.44 3.23 -1.56
C PRO A 466 22.60 4.21 -1.31
N LYS A 467 23.35 4.05 -0.22
CA LYS A 467 24.46 4.93 0.15
C LYS A 467 25.55 5.03 -0.92
N ASN A 468 25.76 3.95 -1.65
CA ASN A 468 26.78 3.85 -2.70
C ASN A 468 26.23 4.15 -4.10
N HIS A 469 24.94 4.50 -4.21
CA HIS A 469 24.31 4.90 -5.45
C HIS A 469 24.25 6.42 -5.52
N LYS A 470 24.80 6.99 -6.58
CA LYS A 470 24.64 8.41 -6.89
C LYS A 470 23.54 8.53 -7.94
N PRO A 471 22.35 9.02 -7.58
CA PRO A 471 21.30 9.25 -8.55
C PRO A 471 21.78 10.23 -9.63
N GLU A 472 21.70 9.80 -10.89
CA GLU A 472 21.95 10.67 -12.03
C GLU A 472 20.61 11.12 -12.60
N PRO A 473 20.42 12.41 -12.89
CA PRO A 473 19.19 12.90 -13.48
C PRO A 473 18.82 12.11 -14.74
N PHE A 474 17.58 11.65 -14.81
CA PHE A 474 17.07 11.00 -16.01
C PHE A 474 16.92 12.05 -17.12
N PRO A 475 17.44 11.79 -18.32
CA PRO A 475 17.39 12.77 -19.40
C PRO A 475 15.97 13.00 -19.90
N ASP A 476 15.72 14.18 -20.47
CA ASP A 476 14.52 14.42 -21.25
C ASP A 476 14.55 13.54 -22.51
N VAL A 477 13.78 12.46 -22.49
CA VAL A 477 13.77 11.46 -23.56
C VAL A 477 13.31 12.03 -24.90
N THR A 478 12.59 13.15 -24.90
CA THR A 478 12.12 13.81 -26.14
C THR A 478 13.26 14.43 -26.94
N GLN A 479 14.37 14.76 -26.27
CA GLN A 479 15.56 15.37 -26.88
C GLN A 479 16.60 14.34 -27.32
N LEU A 480 16.46 13.07 -26.92
CA LEU A 480 17.44 12.03 -27.21
C LEU A 480 17.37 11.58 -28.67
N SER A 481 18.49 11.16 -29.24
CA SER A 481 18.52 10.45 -30.51
C SER A 481 17.93 9.03 -30.37
N ASP A 482 17.49 8.42 -31.48
CA ASP A 482 17.02 7.04 -31.48
C ASP A 482 18.07 6.05 -30.92
N ARG A 483 19.37 6.32 -31.14
CA ARG A 483 20.47 5.50 -30.59
C ARG A 483 20.51 5.56 -29.07
N GLU A 484 20.34 6.73 -28.48
CA GLU A 484 20.32 6.92 -27.03
C GLU A 484 19.07 6.29 -26.42
N LEU A 485 17.91 6.40 -27.09
CA LEU A 485 16.69 5.72 -26.66
C LEU A 485 16.85 4.19 -26.66
N TYR A 486 17.53 3.60 -27.67
CA TYR A 486 17.80 2.17 -27.69
C TYR A 486 18.74 1.76 -26.56
N ALA A 487 19.73 2.58 -26.21
CA ALA A 487 20.58 2.31 -25.05
C ALA A 487 19.80 2.33 -23.73
N LEU A 488 18.85 3.24 -23.56
CA LEU A 488 17.95 3.26 -22.40
C LEU A 488 16.97 2.08 -22.43
N LEU A 489 16.37 1.77 -23.58
CA LEU A 489 15.42 0.65 -23.75
C LEU A 489 16.01 -0.70 -23.32
N THR A 490 17.31 -0.89 -23.54
CA THR A 490 18.01 -2.13 -23.23
C THR A 490 18.95 -2.00 -22.02
N GLY A 491 18.84 -0.90 -21.29
CA GLY A 491 19.65 -0.56 -20.13
C GLY A 491 19.25 -1.33 -18.85
N PRO A 492 19.92 -1.03 -17.74
CA PRO A 492 19.80 -1.78 -16.50
C PRO A 492 18.51 -1.53 -15.70
N SER A 493 17.76 -0.48 -16.02
CA SER A 493 16.61 -0.03 -15.24
C SER A 493 15.29 -0.23 -15.97
N GLN A 494 14.38 -0.98 -15.35
CA GLN A 494 13.02 -1.19 -15.85
C GLN A 494 12.25 0.13 -16.05
N VAL A 495 12.44 1.09 -15.16
CA VAL A 495 11.83 2.43 -15.28
C VAL A 495 12.31 3.12 -16.55
N GLN A 496 13.63 3.13 -16.78
CA GLN A 496 14.23 3.74 -17.97
C GLN A 496 13.81 3.02 -19.26
N ASN A 497 13.72 1.69 -19.23
CA ASN A 497 13.27 0.89 -20.38
C ASN A 497 11.85 1.29 -20.81
N LEU A 498 10.92 1.44 -19.86
CA LEU A 498 9.53 1.81 -20.13
C LEU A 498 9.44 3.22 -20.76
N HIS A 499 10.10 4.23 -20.18
CA HIS A 499 10.03 5.59 -20.70
C HIS A 499 10.71 5.74 -22.07
N ALA A 500 11.81 5.01 -22.32
CA ALA A 500 12.42 4.93 -23.64
C ALA A 500 11.48 4.28 -24.67
N GLN A 501 10.78 3.20 -24.29
CA GLN A 501 9.75 2.57 -25.14
C GLN A 501 8.65 3.58 -25.51
N LEU A 502 8.07 4.26 -24.51
CA LEU A 502 6.98 5.20 -24.72
C LEU A 502 7.40 6.31 -25.71
N GLU A 503 8.64 6.83 -25.61
CA GLU A 503 9.13 7.82 -26.55
C GLU A 503 9.34 7.24 -27.95
N ILE A 504 9.91 6.04 -28.10
CA ILE A 504 10.05 5.36 -29.40
C ILE A 504 8.68 5.19 -30.08
N LEU A 505 7.67 4.77 -29.32
CA LEU A 505 6.30 4.61 -29.83
C LEU A 505 5.68 5.94 -30.23
N ARG A 506 5.92 7.01 -29.47
CA ARG A 506 5.45 8.38 -29.74
C ARG A 506 6.03 8.94 -31.04
N ARG A 507 7.28 8.63 -31.35
CA ARG A 507 7.94 8.98 -32.63
C ARG A 507 7.38 8.23 -33.82
N GLY A 508 6.65 7.15 -33.58
CA GLY A 508 5.99 6.36 -34.60
C GLY A 508 6.93 5.47 -35.43
N ARG A 509 6.29 4.69 -36.28
CA ARG A 509 6.95 3.65 -37.09
C ARG A 509 7.82 4.26 -38.20
N ASN A 510 9.04 3.68 -38.38
CA ASN A 510 9.81 3.78 -39.60
C ASN A 510 10.66 2.51 -39.78
N GLU A 511 11.14 2.25 -41.02
CA GLU A 511 11.87 1.03 -41.35
C GLU A 511 13.19 0.87 -40.58
N GLN A 512 13.86 1.98 -40.25
CA GLN A 512 15.12 1.96 -39.50
C GLN A 512 14.88 1.55 -38.05
N ARG A 513 13.81 2.05 -37.40
CA ARG A 513 13.40 1.65 -36.04
C ARG A 513 13.01 0.20 -35.99
N THR A 514 12.22 -0.30 -36.95
CA THR A 514 11.87 -1.72 -37.07
C THR A 514 13.13 -2.59 -37.12
N LYS A 515 14.09 -2.27 -38.02
CA LYS A 515 15.34 -3.01 -38.17
C LYS A 515 16.20 -2.97 -36.88
N ALA A 516 16.28 -1.82 -36.24
CA ALA A 516 17.01 -1.65 -34.99
C ALA A 516 16.42 -2.50 -33.87
N LEU A 517 15.10 -2.47 -33.68
CA LEU A 517 14.40 -3.26 -32.65
C LEU A 517 14.55 -4.76 -32.87
N VAL A 518 14.46 -5.25 -34.13
CA VAL A 518 14.74 -6.65 -34.47
C VAL A 518 16.18 -7.03 -34.11
N LYS A 519 17.17 -6.18 -34.41
CA LYS A 519 18.57 -6.41 -34.05
C LYS A 519 18.75 -6.49 -32.55
N LEU A 520 18.18 -5.54 -31.77
CA LEU A 520 18.24 -5.52 -30.31
C LEU A 520 17.62 -6.77 -29.68
N ALA A 521 16.47 -7.20 -30.20
CA ALA A 521 15.77 -8.40 -29.73
C ALA A 521 16.56 -9.69 -29.97
N SER A 522 17.35 -9.76 -31.05
CA SER A 522 18.14 -10.92 -31.43
C SER A 522 19.56 -10.96 -30.88
N ASP A 523 20.04 -9.87 -30.31
CA ASP A 523 21.42 -9.76 -29.81
C ASP A 523 21.57 -10.42 -28.43
N SER A 524 22.24 -11.58 -28.38
CA SER A 524 22.50 -12.31 -27.13
C SER A 524 23.43 -11.58 -26.14
N GLY A 525 24.14 -10.54 -26.58
CA GLY A 525 24.93 -9.67 -25.71
C GLY A 525 24.10 -8.69 -24.89
N ILE A 526 22.80 -8.52 -25.23
CA ILE A 526 21.87 -7.68 -24.50
C ILE A 526 21.18 -8.51 -23.39
N PRO A 527 21.07 -7.99 -22.14
CA PRO A 527 20.32 -8.65 -21.07
C PRO A 527 18.90 -9.00 -21.50
N LEU A 528 18.36 -10.13 -21.01
CA LEU A 528 17.06 -10.65 -21.42
C LEU A 528 15.94 -9.60 -21.24
N ALA A 529 15.95 -8.84 -20.15
CA ALA A 529 14.97 -7.76 -19.92
C ALA A 529 14.96 -6.73 -21.06
N GLY A 530 16.13 -6.29 -21.52
CA GLY A 530 16.24 -5.36 -22.66
C GLY A 530 15.78 -5.96 -23.98
N ARG A 531 16.03 -7.25 -24.21
CA ARG A 531 15.53 -7.96 -25.40
C ARG A 531 14.01 -8.09 -25.39
N VAL A 532 13.43 -8.40 -24.24
CA VAL A 532 11.97 -8.44 -24.04
C VAL A 532 11.36 -7.04 -24.28
N ALA A 533 11.97 -5.99 -23.74
CA ALA A 533 11.54 -4.62 -24.01
C ALA A 533 11.57 -4.29 -25.52
N ALA A 534 12.61 -4.69 -26.24
CA ALA A 534 12.69 -4.48 -27.69
C ALA A 534 11.61 -5.28 -28.46
N ILE A 535 11.29 -6.51 -28.05
CA ILE A 535 10.22 -7.33 -28.63
C ILE A 535 8.86 -6.66 -28.47
N PHE A 536 8.52 -6.22 -27.24
CA PHE A 536 7.24 -5.55 -27.00
C PHE A 536 7.16 -4.19 -27.68
N THR A 537 8.27 -3.46 -27.79
CA THR A 537 8.33 -2.20 -28.52
C THR A 537 8.08 -2.44 -30.02
N LEU A 538 8.74 -3.45 -30.61
CA LEU A 538 8.54 -3.84 -32.02
C LEU A 538 7.06 -4.22 -32.29
N LYS A 539 6.49 -5.04 -31.41
CA LYS A 539 5.08 -5.46 -31.53
C LYS A 539 4.12 -4.28 -31.51
N GLN A 540 4.32 -3.34 -30.61
CA GLN A 540 3.46 -2.15 -30.48
C GLN A 540 3.68 -1.17 -31.63
N LEU A 541 4.92 -0.96 -32.07
CA LEU A 541 5.28 -0.03 -33.13
C LEU A 541 4.74 -0.46 -34.50
N ASP A 542 4.92 -1.74 -34.82
CA ASP A 542 4.59 -2.30 -36.15
C ASP A 542 3.21 -2.97 -36.20
N GLY A 543 2.56 -3.22 -35.06
CA GLY A 543 1.27 -3.89 -34.98
C GLY A 543 1.30 -5.28 -35.68
N PRO A 544 0.31 -5.59 -36.52
CA PRO A 544 0.27 -6.88 -37.26
C PRO A 544 1.47 -7.11 -38.18
N ALA A 545 2.12 -6.04 -38.68
CA ALA A 545 3.31 -6.17 -39.54
C ALA A 545 4.55 -6.72 -38.80
N ALA A 546 4.57 -6.67 -37.46
CA ALA A 546 5.63 -7.26 -36.66
C ALA A 546 5.64 -8.80 -36.73
N THR A 547 4.53 -9.47 -37.06
CA THR A 547 4.35 -10.92 -36.96
C THR A 547 5.47 -11.70 -37.64
N ALA A 548 5.85 -11.35 -38.85
CA ALA A 548 6.91 -12.06 -39.57
C ALA A 548 8.29 -11.96 -38.87
N ASN A 549 8.59 -10.81 -38.27
CA ASN A 549 9.82 -10.63 -37.51
C ASN A 549 9.77 -11.39 -36.19
N LEU A 550 8.63 -11.38 -35.48
CA LEU A 550 8.43 -12.08 -34.22
C LEU A 550 8.54 -13.61 -34.40
N LEU A 551 7.98 -14.17 -35.48
CA LEU A 551 8.13 -15.59 -35.82
C LEU A 551 9.61 -15.97 -36.03
N LYS A 552 10.36 -15.16 -36.79
CA LYS A 552 11.81 -15.41 -36.96
C LYS A 552 12.58 -15.31 -35.64
N LEU A 553 12.21 -14.41 -34.75
CA LEU A 553 12.82 -14.30 -33.44
C LEU A 553 12.51 -15.53 -32.57
N SER A 554 11.30 -16.08 -32.60
CA SER A 554 10.92 -17.27 -31.84
C SER A 554 11.63 -18.56 -32.27
N GLU A 555 12.20 -18.59 -33.47
CA GLU A 555 13.00 -19.73 -33.98
C GLU A 555 14.45 -19.68 -33.49
N GLN A 556 14.88 -18.63 -32.81
CA GLN A 556 16.25 -18.49 -32.33
C GLN A 556 16.43 -19.19 -30.97
N PRO A 557 17.46 -20.06 -30.83
CA PRO A 557 17.62 -20.91 -29.65
C PRO A 557 17.89 -20.17 -28.33
N ASN A 558 18.10 -18.85 -28.37
CA ASN A 558 18.41 -18.03 -27.19
C ASN A 558 17.23 -17.12 -26.77
N ILE A 559 16.03 -17.33 -27.30
CA ILE A 559 14.83 -16.54 -26.98
C ILE A 559 13.78 -17.38 -26.25
N THR A 560 13.92 -18.68 -26.30
CA THR A 560 13.07 -19.66 -25.60
C THR A 560 13.69 -20.07 -24.26
#